data_d7eef7ae94baf01420be4dd53985d57f
#
_entry.id   d7eef7ae94baf01420be4dd53985d57f
#
_cell.length_a   1.000
_cell.length_b   1.000
_cell.length_c   1.000
_cell.angle_alpha   90.00
_cell.angle_beta   90.00
_cell.angle_gamma   90.00
#
_symmetry.space_group_name_H-M   'P 1'
#
loop_
_entity.id
_entity.type
_entity.pdbx_description
1 polymer ?
#
loop_
_entity_poly.entity_id
_entity_poly.type
_entity_poly.pdbx_seq_one_letter_code
_entity_poly.pdbx_strand_id
1 'polypeptide(L)'
;MNQNFQKEKNLVLDYYKALDKAEGDEISKVLSSHIGKDYIWRGFHPFNEQSDAEELSKVFWQPFRHAFKNMQRRMDIFIAGKNQIDGFESVWVVSMGHLMGLFDNEWLGIQPSRKMAFLRYCEFNKVQDGKITETAMFFDIPHVMIQVGLTPFPPQTGAHLVQPGPMTHEGLLFDEQDAAEGEKTLASINFMVEDMRDWKHTNELPLVDELRRSWKEDMIWWGPAGIGATYTIERYAEQHSGPFRASFKDRISNGHLCKLAEGHFGGFFGWPNLTLTPTGGFMGMPATGKPGDMRVIDMYRREGDKLAENWIFIDLLHFWKQQGVDILERIAQNPRN
;
A
#
# COMPACT_ATOMS: atom_id res chain seq x y z
N MET A 1 -25.93 7.59 12.97
CA MET A 1 -25.24 7.28 14.25
C MET A 1 -23.74 7.37 14.00
N ASN A 2 -22.98 7.99 14.91
CA ASN A 2 -21.53 8.02 14.78
C ASN A 2 -20.95 6.63 15.03
N GLN A 3 -20.01 6.21 14.21
CA GLN A 3 -19.20 5.02 14.46
C GLN A 3 -18.07 5.40 15.42
N ASN A 4 -17.97 4.71 16.54
CA ASN A 4 -16.94 4.99 17.53
C ASN A 4 -15.88 3.88 17.50
N PHE A 5 -14.69 4.22 16.95
CA PHE A 5 -13.52 3.36 16.93
C PHE A 5 -12.37 3.94 17.78
N GLN A 6 -12.67 4.82 18.71
CA GLN A 6 -11.66 5.54 19.49
C GLN A 6 -10.75 4.62 20.31
N LYS A 7 -11.31 3.54 20.82
CA LYS A 7 -10.53 2.55 21.60
C LYS A 7 -9.48 1.87 20.72
N GLU A 8 -9.86 1.46 19.54
CA GLU A 8 -8.98 0.80 18.56
C GLU A 8 -7.95 1.77 17.98
N LYS A 9 -8.38 2.98 17.63
CA LYS A 9 -7.49 4.06 17.17
C LYS A 9 -6.44 4.40 18.21
N ASN A 10 -6.84 4.60 19.47
CA ASN A 10 -5.93 4.92 20.57
C ASN A 10 -4.92 3.79 20.80
N LEU A 11 -5.35 2.54 20.75
CA LEU A 11 -4.45 1.38 20.88
C LEU A 11 -3.35 1.41 19.80
N VAL A 12 -3.71 1.65 18.55
CA VAL A 12 -2.75 1.69 17.44
C VAL A 12 -1.84 2.92 17.55
N LEU A 13 -2.36 4.08 17.95
CA LEU A 13 -1.54 5.28 18.17
C LEU A 13 -0.55 5.09 19.33
N ASP A 14 -0.95 4.45 20.41
CA ASP A 14 -0.06 4.13 21.53
C ASP A 14 1.01 3.11 21.11
N TYR A 15 0.62 2.12 20.32
CA TYR A 15 1.58 1.18 19.69
C TYR A 15 2.60 1.91 18.83
N TYR A 16 2.19 2.78 17.92
CA TYR A 16 3.10 3.55 17.07
C TYR A 16 4.04 4.43 17.90
N LYS A 17 3.49 5.13 18.89
CA LYS A 17 4.27 5.99 19.79
C LYS A 17 5.32 5.21 20.59
N ALA A 18 5.00 4.00 21.02
CA ALA A 18 5.94 3.13 21.72
C ALA A 18 6.99 2.58 20.75
N LEU A 19 6.57 2.06 19.59
CA LEU A 19 7.43 1.48 18.58
C LEU A 19 8.42 2.51 18.00
N ASP A 20 7.95 3.72 17.72
CA ASP A 20 8.77 4.77 17.11
C ASP A 20 9.87 5.30 18.08
N LYS A 21 9.73 5.05 19.39
CA LYS A 21 10.74 5.36 20.41
C LYS A 21 11.68 4.21 20.73
N ALA A 22 11.25 2.96 20.50
CA ALA A 22 12.01 1.78 20.88
C ALA A 22 13.26 1.62 20.01
N GLU A 23 14.34 1.13 20.61
CA GLU A 23 15.60 0.83 19.93
C GLU A 23 16.10 -0.57 20.31
N GLY A 24 16.84 -1.21 19.39
CA GLY A 24 17.42 -2.53 19.62
C GLY A 24 16.40 -3.56 20.11
N ASP A 25 16.70 -4.23 21.21
CA ASP A 25 15.84 -5.30 21.78
C ASP A 25 14.54 -4.76 22.42
N GLU A 26 14.40 -3.45 22.62
CA GLU A 26 13.13 -2.87 23.10
C GLU A 26 12.04 -3.01 22.05
N ILE A 27 12.39 -3.04 20.77
CA ILE A 27 11.44 -3.19 19.67
C ILE A 27 10.62 -4.48 19.83
N SER A 28 11.27 -5.62 20.07
CA SER A 28 10.56 -6.90 20.24
C SER A 28 9.66 -6.91 21.47
N LYS A 29 10.04 -6.22 22.55
CA LYS A 29 9.21 -6.07 23.76
C LYS A 29 7.97 -5.23 23.48
N VAL A 30 8.12 -4.13 22.74
CA VAL A 30 6.98 -3.29 22.34
C VAL A 30 6.03 -4.08 21.45
N LEU A 31 6.53 -4.79 20.45
CA LEU A 31 5.74 -5.68 19.61
C LEU A 31 4.96 -6.69 20.47
N SER A 32 5.66 -7.48 21.30
CA SER A 32 5.06 -8.50 22.17
C SER A 32 3.98 -7.94 23.12
N SER A 33 4.14 -6.70 23.57
CA SER A 33 3.17 -6.06 24.47
C SER A 33 1.88 -5.61 23.78
N HIS A 34 1.89 -5.41 22.47
CA HIS A 34 0.74 -4.88 21.71
C HIS A 34 0.06 -5.92 20.80
N ILE A 35 0.77 -6.97 20.40
CA ILE A 35 0.22 -8.02 19.51
C ILE A 35 -0.47 -9.14 20.29
N GLY A 36 -1.40 -9.83 19.62
CA GLY A 36 -2.06 -11.04 20.13
C GLY A 36 -1.19 -12.30 19.98
N LYS A 37 -1.63 -13.40 20.60
CA LYS A 37 -0.89 -14.67 20.63
C LYS A 37 -0.73 -15.29 19.23
N ASP A 38 -1.79 -15.21 18.41
CA ASP A 38 -1.83 -15.79 17.05
C ASP A 38 -1.67 -14.69 15.99
N TYR A 39 -0.76 -13.76 16.27
CA TYR A 39 -0.52 -12.61 15.41
C TYR A 39 0.06 -13.00 14.05
N ILE A 40 -0.41 -12.35 13.01
CA ILE A 40 0.14 -12.45 11.65
C ILE A 40 0.48 -11.06 11.12
N TRP A 41 1.73 -10.87 10.73
CA TRP A 41 2.19 -9.69 10.01
C TRP A 41 2.48 -10.06 8.56
N ARG A 42 1.94 -9.28 7.62
CA ARG A 42 2.18 -9.43 6.18
C ARG A 42 2.88 -8.20 5.64
N GLY A 43 4.12 -8.36 5.26
CA GLY A 43 4.92 -7.32 4.62
C GLY A 43 5.26 -7.67 3.18
N PHE A 44 5.58 -6.68 2.37
CA PHE A 44 6.07 -6.91 1.01
C PHE A 44 7.33 -7.74 0.98
N HIS A 45 7.62 -8.36 -0.17
CA HIS A 45 8.89 -9.06 -0.38
C HIS A 45 10.07 -8.10 -0.11
N PRO A 46 11.10 -8.52 0.63
CA PRO A 46 11.46 -9.90 0.99
C PRO A 46 10.89 -10.40 2.33
N PHE A 47 10.14 -9.61 3.06
CA PHE A 47 9.74 -9.92 4.44
C PHE A 47 8.60 -10.95 4.53
N ASN A 48 7.62 -10.90 3.62
CA ASN A 48 6.48 -11.82 3.55
C ASN A 48 5.71 -11.95 4.89
N GLU A 49 5.32 -13.16 5.31
CA GLU A 49 4.59 -13.38 6.55
C GLU A 49 5.52 -13.64 7.73
N GLN A 50 5.22 -12.99 8.86
CA GLN A 50 5.86 -13.20 10.15
C GLN A 50 4.79 -13.40 11.20
N SER A 51 4.99 -14.32 12.12
CA SER A 51 4.02 -14.63 13.19
C SER A 51 4.58 -14.41 14.61
N ASP A 52 5.82 -13.97 14.71
CA ASP A 52 6.51 -13.80 15.98
C ASP A 52 7.12 -12.40 16.10
N ALA A 53 6.97 -11.78 17.27
CA ALA A 53 7.45 -10.43 17.55
C ALA A 53 8.97 -10.30 17.47
N GLU A 54 9.70 -11.33 17.93
CA GLU A 54 11.15 -11.31 17.90
C GLU A 54 11.68 -11.46 16.49
N GLU A 55 11.08 -12.36 15.69
CA GLU A 55 11.42 -12.53 14.28
C GLU A 55 11.10 -11.26 13.47
N LEU A 56 9.90 -10.68 13.61
CA LEU A 56 9.53 -9.42 12.96
C LEU A 56 10.49 -8.28 13.33
N SER A 57 10.89 -8.20 14.60
CA SER A 57 11.87 -7.22 15.05
C SER A 57 13.22 -7.40 14.35
N LYS A 58 13.71 -8.64 14.21
CA LYS A 58 15.00 -8.98 13.59
C LYS A 58 14.99 -8.81 12.07
N VAL A 59 13.90 -9.23 11.39
CA VAL A 59 13.89 -9.23 9.92
C VAL A 59 13.55 -7.87 9.34
N PHE A 60 12.75 -7.06 10.04
CA PHE A 60 12.29 -5.77 9.51
C PHE A 60 12.70 -4.57 10.37
N TRP A 61 12.19 -4.47 11.62
CA TRP A 61 12.29 -3.20 12.35
C TRP A 61 13.72 -2.83 12.76
N GLN A 62 14.51 -3.76 13.27
CA GLN A 62 15.90 -3.47 13.69
C GLN A 62 16.78 -3.10 12.48
N PRO A 63 16.81 -3.89 11.37
CA PRO A 63 17.56 -3.51 10.17
C PRO A 63 17.12 -2.18 9.57
N PHE A 64 15.80 -1.93 9.50
CA PHE A 64 15.26 -0.67 9.00
C PHE A 64 15.70 0.52 9.87
N ARG A 65 15.54 0.42 11.20
CA ARG A 65 15.95 1.46 12.17
C ARG A 65 17.48 1.66 12.19
N HIS A 66 18.25 0.61 11.96
CA HIS A 66 19.69 0.72 11.80
C HIS A 66 20.06 1.52 10.55
N ALA A 67 19.35 1.30 9.46
CA ALA A 67 19.59 1.96 8.17
C ALA A 67 19.09 3.42 8.16
N PHE A 68 17.88 3.65 8.66
CA PHE A 68 17.22 4.96 8.68
C PHE A 68 17.28 5.58 10.07
N LYS A 69 18.31 6.40 10.30
CA LYS A 69 18.53 7.06 11.60
C LYS A 69 17.52 8.17 11.85
N ASN A 70 17.19 8.36 13.13
CA ASN A 70 16.23 9.39 13.57
C ASN A 70 14.89 9.29 12.82
N MET A 71 14.39 8.05 12.66
CA MET A 71 13.16 7.78 11.94
C MET A 71 11.99 8.52 12.57
N GLN A 72 11.17 9.13 11.73
CA GLN A 72 9.89 9.76 12.06
C GLN A 72 8.79 9.14 11.23
N ARG A 73 7.68 8.79 11.87
CA ARG A 73 6.44 8.38 11.20
C ARG A 73 5.62 9.62 10.88
N ARG A 74 5.49 9.92 9.59
CA ARG A 74 4.54 10.91 9.10
C ARG A 74 3.30 10.20 8.59
N MET A 75 2.19 10.37 9.29
CA MET A 75 0.89 9.90 8.82
C MET A 75 0.24 10.96 7.91
N ASP A 76 -0.38 10.51 6.84
CA ASP A 76 -1.14 11.33 5.89
C ASP A 76 -2.61 10.90 5.85
N ILE A 77 -2.90 9.60 6.10
CA ILE A 77 -4.24 9.06 6.32
C ILE A 77 -4.21 8.22 7.60
N PHE A 78 -5.23 8.39 8.44
CA PHE A 78 -5.47 7.57 9.62
C PHE A 78 -6.98 7.41 9.81
N ILE A 79 -7.46 6.19 9.60
CA ILE A 79 -8.89 5.84 9.64
C ILE A 79 -9.11 4.53 10.37
N ALA A 80 -10.35 4.26 10.77
CA ALA A 80 -10.75 2.96 11.29
C ALA A 80 -12.12 2.54 10.73
N GLY A 81 -12.39 1.26 10.70
CA GLY A 81 -13.67 0.76 10.24
C GLY A 81 -13.85 -0.73 10.47
N LYS A 82 -15.10 -1.17 10.33
CA LYS A 82 -15.42 -2.58 10.30
C LYS A 82 -15.13 -3.17 8.92
N ASN A 83 -14.56 -4.37 8.92
CA ASN A 83 -14.21 -5.07 7.70
C ASN A 83 -15.46 -5.62 6.99
N GLN A 84 -15.72 -5.15 5.77
CA GLN A 84 -16.84 -5.65 4.97
C GLN A 84 -16.67 -7.13 4.56
N ILE A 85 -15.44 -7.60 4.42
CA ILE A 85 -15.14 -8.93 3.88
C ILE A 85 -15.57 -10.04 4.84
N ASP A 86 -15.46 -9.80 6.14
CA ASP A 86 -15.91 -10.75 7.18
C ASP A 86 -17.33 -10.45 7.71
N GLY A 87 -18.14 -9.69 6.96
CA GLY A 87 -19.49 -9.33 7.38
C GLY A 87 -19.56 -8.24 8.46
N PHE A 88 -18.56 -7.38 8.52
CA PHE A 88 -18.44 -6.27 9.49
C PHE A 88 -18.22 -6.75 10.95
N GLU A 89 -17.60 -7.91 11.13
CA GLU A 89 -17.31 -8.46 12.45
C GLU A 89 -16.06 -7.86 13.07
N SER A 90 -14.93 -7.80 12.32
CA SER A 90 -13.67 -7.26 12.83
C SER A 90 -13.51 -5.77 12.61
N VAL A 91 -12.79 -5.12 13.51
CA VAL A 91 -12.38 -3.70 13.40
C VAL A 91 -10.92 -3.63 12.99
N TRP A 92 -10.64 -2.78 12.00
CA TRP A 92 -9.30 -2.50 11.54
C TRP A 92 -9.00 -1.00 11.60
N VAL A 93 -7.77 -0.67 11.93
CA VAL A 93 -7.23 0.69 11.92
C VAL A 93 -6.17 0.77 10.83
N VAL A 94 -6.29 1.79 9.99
CA VAL A 94 -5.40 1.99 8.83
C VAL A 94 -4.61 3.25 8.98
N SER A 95 -3.31 3.16 8.72
CA SER A 95 -2.39 4.30 8.63
C SER A 95 -1.65 4.26 7.31
N MET A 96 -1.59 5.39 6.62
CA MET A 96 -0.78 5.57 5.41
C MET A 96 0.06 6.83 5.52
N GLY A 97 1.27 6.79 5.01
CA GLY A 97 2.18 7.93 5.01
C GLY A 97 3.62 7.52 4.70
N HIS A 98 4.57 8.08 5.43
CA HIS A 98 6.00 7.83 5.23
C HIS A 98 6.71 7.55 6.54
N LEU A 99 7.62 6.59 6.52
CA LEU A 99 8.69 6.47 7.51
C LEU A 99 9.89 7.23 6.96
N MET A 100 10.23 8.37 7.57
CA MET A 100 11.28 9.28 7.10
C MET A 100 12.49 9.18 8.01
N GLY A 101 13.69 9.13 7.45
CA GLY A 101 14.92 9.09 8.25
C GLY A 101 16.14 9.44 7.44
N LEU A 102 17.28 9.64 8.13
CA LEU A 102 18.58 9.75 7.48
C LEU A 102 19.03 8.37 7.05
N PHE A 103 19.13 8.13 5.76
CA PHE A 103 19.54 6.83 5.21
C PHE A 103 21.07 6.71 5.27
N ASP A 104 21.57 6.26 6.41
CA ASP A 104 23.00 6.28 6.77
C ASP A 104 23.70 4.92 6.70
N ASN A 105 22.97 3.81 6.74
CA ASN A 105 23.54 2.48 6.60
C ASN A 105 22.80 1.68 5.52
N GLU A 106 23.43 0.63 5.02
CA GLU A 106 22.87 -0.26 4.01
C GLU A 106 21.55 -0.89 4.48
N TRP A 107 20.60 -1.01 3.57
CA TRP A 107 19.34 -1.74 3.77
C TRP A 107 18.96 -2.55 2.54
N LEU A 108 18.80 -3.86 2.68
CA LEU A 108 18.46 -4.79 1.58
C LEU A 108 19.42 -4.73 0.39
N GLY A 109 20.71 -4.48 0.61
CA GLY A 109 21.70 -4.29 -0.45
C GLY A 109 21.71 -2.89 -1.07
N ILE A 110 20.76 -2.02 -0.67
CA ILE A 110 20.70 -0.63 -1.13
C ILE A 110 21.72 0.20 -0.34
N GLN A 111 22.67 0.79 -1.03
CA GLN A 111 23.70 1.63 -0.40
C GLN A 111 23.11 2.97 0.06
N PRO A 112 23.56 3.50 1.23
CA PRO A 112 22.99 4.68 1.85
C PRO A 112 23.29 5.95 1.04
N SER A 113 22.29 6.83 0.96
CA SER A 113 22.45 8.17 0.32
C SER A 113 23.12 9.19 1.22
N ARG A 114 23.20 8.97 2.53
CA ARG A 114 23.59 9.96 3.56
C ARG A 114 22.70 11.21 3.57
N LYS A 115 21.45 11.06 3.12
CA LYS A 115 20.43 12.11 3.04
C LYS A 115 19.12 11.60 3.64
N MET A 116 18.19 12.51 3.85
CA MET A 116 16.81 12.16 4.17
C MET A 116 16.25 11.26 3.06
N ALA A 117 15.62 10.17 3.45
CA ALA A 117 14.88 9.29 2.56
C ALA A 117 13.51 8.94 3.17
N PHE A 118 12.58 8.59 2.29
CA PHE A 118 11.19 8.34 2.62
C PHE A 118 10.80 6.93 2.21
N LEU A 119 10.46 6.08 3.17
CA LEU A 119 9.80 4.80 2.89
C LEU A 119 8.29 5.03 2.97
N ARG A 120 7.63 5.09 1.83
CA ARG A 120 6.17 5.17 1.72
C ARG A 120 5.56 3.88 2.25
N TYR A 121 4.55 3.98 3.12
CA TYR A 121 3.87 2.82 3.70
C TYR A 121 2.36 2.98 3.74
N CYS A 122 1.67 1.85 3.78
CA CYS A 122 0.28 1.72 4.20
C CYS A 122 0.16 0.49 5.10
N GLU A 123 -0.47 0.65 6.25
CA GLU A 123 -0.54 -0.37 7.29
C GLU A 123 -1.99 -0.53 7.77
N PHE A 124 -2.51 -1.74 7.66
CA PHE A 124 -3.81 -2.18 8.16
C PHE A 124 -3.59 -3.01 9.42
N ASN A 125 -4.18 -2.62 10.55
CA ASN A 125 -4.06 -3.31 11.83
C ASN A 125 -5.43 -3.79 12.30
N LYS A 126 -5.65 -5.10 12.39
CA LYS A 126 -6.84 -5.69 13.00
C LYS A 126 -6.71 -5.62 14.51
N VAL A 127 -7.70 -5.04 15.16
CA VAL A 127 -7.74 -4.90 16.61
C VAL A 127 -8.83 -5.78 17.19
N GLN A 128 -8.45 -6.64 18.11
CA GLN A 128 -9.37 -7.52 18.82
C GLN A 128 -8.89 -7.70 20.27
N ASP A 129 -9.81 -7.63 21.23
CA ASP A 129 -9.56 -7.84 22.67
C ASP A 129 -8.39 -6.99 23.24
N GLY A 130 -8.25 -5.75 22.74
CA GLY A 130 -7.19 -4.83 23.17
C GLY A 130 -5.80 -5.18 22.67
N LYS A 131 -5.70 -5.96 21.58
CA LYS A 131 -4.46 -6.36 20.91
C LYS A 131 -4.58 -6.20 19.41
N ILE A 132 -3.43 -6.04 18.74
CA ILE A 132 -3.31 -6.15 17.30
C ILE A 132 -3.14 -7.64 16.96
N THR A 133 -4.09 -8.21 16.22
CA THR A 133 -4.07 -9.65 15.89
C THR A 133 -3.62 -9.92 14.47
N GLU A 134 -3.76 -8.96 13.57
CA GLU A 134 -3.21 -9.04 12.21
C GLU A 134 -2.69 -7.67 11.80
N THR A 135 -1.61 -7.66 11.03
CA THR A 135 -1.11 -6.46 10.35
C THR A 135 -0.79 -6.79 8.91
N ALA A 136 -1.21 -5.93 7.98
CA ALA A 136 -0.68 -5.88 6.62
C ALA A 136 0.02 -4.54 6.44
N MET A 137 1.34 -4.55 6.33
CA MET A 137 2.16 -3.35 6.17
C MET A 137 2.92 -3.41 4.85
N PHE A 138 2.49 -2.62 3.88
CA PHE A 138 3.04 -2.57 2.54
C PHE A 138 3.84 -1.29 2.34
N PHE A 139 4.97 -1.40 1.64
CA PHE A 139 5.87 -0.27 1.44
C PHE A 139 6.49 -0.27 0.04
N ASP A 140 6.89 0.91 -0.42
CA ASP A 140 7.48 1.11 -1.73
C ASP A 140 9.02 1.09 -1.65
N ILE A 141 9.61 -0.12 -1.55
CA ILE A 141 11.07 -0.31 -1.52
C ILE A 141 11.72 0.20 -2.83
N PRO A 142 11.17 -0.06 -4.03
CA PRO A 142 11.70 0.50 -5.27
C PRO A 142 11.77 2.03 -5.25
N HIS A 143 10.89 2.72 -4.53
CA HIS A 143 10.97 4.18 -4.39
C HIS A 143 12.21 4.62 -3.57
N VAL A 144 12.60 3.86 -2.54
CA VAL A 144 13.87 4.10 -1.83
C VAL A 144 15.06 3.93 -2.78
N MET A 145 15.03 2.89 -3.63
CA MET A 145 16.07 2.69 -4.65
C MET A 145 16.21 3.90 -5.59
N ILE A 146 15.09 4.43 -6.07
CA ILE A 146 15.09 5.61 -6.94
C ILE A 146 15.61 6.85 -6.20
N GLN A 147 15.27 7.05 -4.93
CA GLN A 147 15.77 8.16 -4.13
C GLN A 147 17.29 8.16 -3.96
N VAL A 148 17.93 7.01 -3.98
CA VAL A 148 19.40 6.89 -3.98
C VAL A 148 19.99 6.86 -5.40
N GLY A 149 19.13 7.03 -6.44
CA GLY A 149 19.49 7.12 -7.86
C GLY A 149 19.75 5.79 -8.54
N LEU A 150 19.24 4.69 -7.99
CA LEU A 150 19.15 3.42 -8.69
C LEU A 150 17.96 3.41 -9.65
N THR A 151 17.99 2.54 -10.64
CA THR A 151 16.92 2.35 -11.62
C THR A 151 16.44 0.90 -11.57
N PRO A 152 15.59 0.55 -10.56
CA PRO A 152 15.14 -0.84 -10.38
C PRO A 152 14.30 -1.36 -11.54
N PHE A 153 13.63 -0.46 -12.25
CA PHE A 153 12.77 -0.73 -13.40
C PHE A 153 13.16 0.15 -14.59
N PRO A 154 12.73 -0.18 -15.83
CA PRO A 154 12.77 0.75 -16.96
C PRO A 154 12.08 2.08 -16.63
N PRO A 155 12.31 3.14 -17.45
CA PRO A 155 11.66 4.44 -17.23
C PRO A 155 10.15 4.31 -17.11
N GLN A 156 9.60 4.90 -16.05
CA GLN A 156 8.17 4.88 -15.79
C GLN A 156 7.40 5.89 -16.63
N THR A 157 6.12 5.63 -16.89
CA THR A 157 5.23 6.48 -17.67
C THR A 157 4.65 7.65 -16.87
N GLY A 158 4.44 7.44 -15.57
CA GLY A 158 3.91 8.46 -14.65
C GLY A 158 5.00 9.35 -14.06
N ALA A 159 4.57 10.37 -13.32
CA ALA A 159 5.48 11.30 -12.66
C ALA A 159 6.23 10.63 -11.50
N HIS A 160 7.53 10.89 -11.42
CA HIS A 160 8.39 10.46 -10.31
C HIS A 160 8.48 11.56 -9.26
N LEU A 161 7.93 11.31 -8.08
CA LEU A 161 7.96 12.24 -6.95
C LEU A 161 7.81 11.49 -5.62
N VAL A 162 8.11 12.14 -4.52
CA VAL A 162 7.67 11.71 -3.19
C VAL A 162 6.17 11.99 -3.10
N GLN A 163 5.36 10.95 -3.02
CA GLN A 163 3.91 11.08 -3.12
C GLN A 163 3.35 11.75 -1.86
N PRO A 164 2.60 12.85 -2.02
CA PRO A 164 1.98 13.53 -0.89
C PRO A 164 0.81 12.75 -0.32
N GLY A 165 0.35 13.17 0.84
CA GLY A 165 -0.96 12.81 1.37
C GLY A 165 -2.11 13.45 0.59
N PRO A 166 -3.35 13.37 1.12
CA PRO A 166 -4.52 13.94 0.47
C PRO A 166 -4.34 15.44 0.17
N MET A 167 -4.78 15.87 -1.00
CA MET A 167 -4.72 17.27 -1.42
C MET A 167 -5.51 18.20 -0.47
N THR A 168 -6.51 17.65 0.21
CA THR A 168 -7.33 18.38 1.20
C THR A 168 -6.70 18.48 2.58
N HIS A 169 -5.63 17.73 2.88
CA HIS A 169 -5.04 17.58 4.22
C HIS A 169 -5.99 17.05 5.30
N GLU A 170 -7.07 16.37 4.93
CA GLU A 170 -8.14 15.92 5.82
C GLU A 170 -8.13 14.40 6.08
N GLY A 171 -7.00 13.73 5.89
CA GLY A 171 -6.90 12.27 6.00
C GLY A 171 -6.71 11.73 7.43
N LEU A 172 -6.44 12.58 8.41
CA LEU A 172 -6.18 12.18 9.79
C LEU A 172 -7.48 12.22 10.62
N LEU A 173 -8.26 11.18 10.56
CA LEU A 173 -9.56 11.08 11.24
C LEU A 173 -9.37 10.54 12.67
N PHE A 174 -8.81 11.36 13.56
CA PHE A 174 -8.59 10.98 14.95
C PHE A 174 -9.88 10.90 15.77
N ASP A 175 -10.87 11.71 15.44
CA ASP A 175 -12.16 11.79 16.14
C ASP A 175 -13.23 10.91 15.48
N GLU A 176 -14.38 10.80 16.14
CA GLU A 176 -15.56 10.12 15.60
C GLU A 176 -16.04 10.75 14.30
N GLN A 177 -16.40 9.92 13.33
CA GLN A 177 -16.92 10.35 12.04
C GLN A 177 -18.38 9.95 11.88
N ASP A 178 -19.09 10.64 10.99
CA ASP A 178 -20.44 10.26 10.58
C ASP A 178 -20.40 8.93 9.83
N ALA A 179 -21.09 7.92 10.34
CA ALA A 179 -21.17 6.60 9.74
C ALA A 179 -21.69 6.65 8.30
N ALA A 180 -22.63 7.55 7.99
CA ALA A 180 -23.20 7.66 6.65
C ALA A 180 -22.18 8.10 5.60
N GLU A 181 -21.16 8.90 5.97
CA GLU A 181 -20.10 9.28 5.04
C GLU A 181 -19.19 8.09 4.74
N GLY A 182 -18.84 7.28 5.75
CA GLY A 182 -18.09 6.04 5.56
C GLY A 182 -18.84 5.03 4.68
N GLU A 183 -20.14 4.87 4.87
CA GLU A 183 -21.00 4.00 4.06
C GLU A 183 -21.02 4.44 2.59
N LYS A 184 -21.16 5.74 2.31
CA LYS A 184 -21.08 6.30 0.94
C LYS A 184 -19.72 6.04 0.30
N THR A 185 -18.64 6.21 1.05
CA THR A 185 -17.29 5.97 0.56
C THR A 185 -17.09 4.50 0.23
N LEU A 186 -17.52 3.59 1.12
CA LEU A 186 -17.46 2.15 0.89
C LEU A 186 -18.29 1.74 -0.34
N ALA A 187 -19.47 2.33 -0.51
CA ALA A 187 -20.34 2.10 -1.68
C ALA A 187 -19.65 2.55 -2.98
N SER A 188 -18.99 3.73 -3.00
CA SER A 188 -18.24 4.20 -4.16
C SER A 188 -17.06 3.29 -4.52
N ILE A 189 -16.34 2.80 -3.51
CA ILE A 189 -15.25 1.82 -3.71
C ILE A 189 -15.81 0.49 -4.24
N ASN A 190 -16.91 0.00 -3.70
CA ASN A 190 -17.54 -1.23 -4.17
C ASN A 190 -18.02 -1.10 -5.63
N PHE A 191 -18.64 0.02 -5.97
CA PHE A 191 -19.07 0.29 -7.34
C PHE A 191 -17.87 0.28 -8.30
N MET A 192 -16.80 0.97 -7.98
CA MET A 192 -15.58 1.00 -8.80
C MET A 192 -14.97 -0.40 -8.95
N VAL A 193 -14.84 -1.18 -7.87
CA VAL A 193 -14.28 -2.53 -7.91
C VAL A 193 -15.12 -3.44 -8.79
N GLU A 194 -16.46 -3.38 -8.69
CA GLU A 194 -17.36 -4.20 -9.50
C GLU A 194 -17.38 -3.76 -10.96
N ASP A 195 -17.36 -2.43 -11.22
CA ASP A 195 -17.38 -1.87 -12.56
C ASP A 195 -16.09 -2.20 -13.34
N MET A 196 -14.94 -2.21 -12.66
CA MET A 196 -13.65 -2.57 -13.24
C MET A 196 -13.33 -4.07 -13.14
N ARG A 197 -14.21 -4.87 -12.55
CA ARG A 197 -14.00 -6.30 -12.38
C ARG A 197 -13.93 -6.99 -13.74
N ASP A 198 -12.93 -7.85 -13.88
CA ASP A 198 -12.70 -8.66 -15.07
C ASP A 198 -12.68 -7.85 -16.38
N TRP A 199 -12.40 -6.53 -16.25
CA TRP A 199 -12.42 -5.57 -17.35
C TRP A 199 -13.75 -5.59 -18.14
N LYS A 200 -14.84 -5.56 -17.38
CA LYS A 200 -16.22 -5.78 -17.79
C LYS A 200 -16.63 -5.02 -19.06
N HIS A 201 -16.15 -3.79 -19.21
CA HIS A 201 -16.53 -2.90 -20.31
C HIS A 201 -15.46 -2.73 -21.39
N THR A 202 -14.40 -3.56 -21.39
CA THR A 202 -13.25 -3.41 -22.31
C THR A 202 -13.65 -3.31 -23.80
N ASN A 203 -14.73 -3.98 -24.20
CA ASN A 203 -15.22 -3.97 -25.58
C ASN A 203 -16.55 -3.19 -25.75
N GLU A 204 -17.11 -2.63 -24.70
CA GLU A 204 -18.42 -1.96 -24.72
C GLU A 204 -18.30 -0.44 -24.67
N LEU A 205 -17.32 0.06 -23.89
CA LEU A 205 -17.07 1.48 -23.68
C LEU A 205 -15.60 1.82 -23.94
N PRO A 206 -15.30 3.03 -24.43
CA PRO A 206 -13.97 3.59 -24.35
C PRO A 206 -13.49 3.62 -22.89
N LEU A 207 -12.21 3.27 -22.64
CA LEU A 207 -11.67 3.18 -21.28
C LEU A 207 -11.90 4.45 -20.46
N VAL A 208 -11.73 5.61 -21.06
CA VAL A 208 -11.97 6.90 -20.39
C VAL A 208 -13.43 7.05 -19.95
N ASP A 209 -14.39 6.60 -20.74
CA ASP A 209 -15.82 6.67 -20.41
C ASP A 209 -16.19 5.65 -19.30
N GLU A 210 -15.57 4.47 -19.30
CA GLU A 210 -15.69 3.51 -18.20
C GLU A 210 -15.17 4.13 -16.89
N LEU A 211 -13.99 4.74 -16.92
CA LEU A 211 -13.37 5.36 -15.75
C LEU A 211 -14.23 6.52 -15.19
N ARG A 212 -14.84 7.34 -16.05
CA ARG A 212 -15.74 8.44 -15.66
C ARG A 212 -16.93 8.02 -14.80
N ARG A 213 -17.29 6.76 -14.82
CA ARG A 213 -18.38 6.24 -13.99
C ARG A 213 -18.04 6.30 -12.50
N SER A 214 -16.77 6.05 -12.14
CA SER A 214 -16.30 5.93 -10.75
C SER A 214 -15.43 7.09 -10.30
N TRP A 215 -14.75 7.77 -11.22
CA TRP A 215 -13.71 8.73 -10.94
C TRP A 215 -14.09 10.16 -11.32
N LYS A 216 -13.50 11.13 -10.60
CA LYS A 216 -13.54 12.54 -11.01
C LYS A 216 -12.62 12.77 -12.20
N GLU A 217 -12.95 13.75 -13.06
CA GLU A 217 -12.13 14.10 -14.24
C GLU A 217 -10.68 14.47 -13.87
N ASP A 218 -10.52 15.20 -12.77
CA ASP A 218 -9.25 15.68 -12.23
C ASP A 218 -8.61 14.74 -11.21
N MET A 219 -9.00 13.47 -11.21
CA MET A 219 -8.49 12.46 -10.28
C MET A 219 -6.97 12.36 -10.30
N ILE A 220 -6.39 11.94 -9.17
CA ILE A 220 -4.97 11.65 -9.08
C ILE A 220 -4.79 10.18 -8.64
N TRP A 221 -3.97 9.47 -9.39
CA TRP A 221 -3.56 8.12 -9.07
C TRP A 221 -2.09 8.10 -8.67
N TRP A 222 -1.83 7.85 -7.40
CA TRP A 222 -0.50 7.80 -6.80
C TRP A 222 0.08 6.39 -6.92
N GLY A 223 0.54 6.04 -8.12
CA GLY A 223 1.15 4.74 -8.41
C GLY A 223 2.51 4.53 -7.76
N PRO A 224 2.93 3.27 -7.54
CA PRO A 224 4.23 2.96 -6.95
C PRO A 224 5.38 3.30 -7.91
N ALA A 225 6.60 3.30 -7.37
CA ALA A 225 7.81 3.42 -8.18
C ALA A 225 7.87 2.32 -9.26
N GLY A 226 8.29 2.70 -10.45
CA GLY A 226 8.25 1.88 -11.66
C GLY A 226 7.02 2.13 -12.54
N ILE A 227 5.92 2.69 -11.98
CA ILE A 227 4.75 3.15 -12.73
C ILE A 227 4.63 4.67 -12.60
N GLY A 228 4.67 5.21 -11.38
CA GLY A 228 4.59 6.63 -11.09
C GLY A 228 3.18 7.17 -10.98
N ALA A 229 3.07 8.45 -10.63
CA ALA A 229 1.79 9.14 -10.46
C ALA A 229 1.21 9.62 -11.80
N THR A 230 -0.13 9.54 -11.92
CA THR A 230 -0.88 10.05 -13.07
C THR A 230 -1.96 11.01 -12.63
N TYR A 231 -2.22 12.01 -13.45
CA TYR A 231 -3.20 13.07 -13.21
C TYR A 231 -4.24 13.05 -14.33
N THR A 232 -5.49 13.25 -13.97
CA THR A 232 -6.69 13.15 -14.81
C THR A 232 -7.00 11.72 -15.30
N ILE A 233 -8.26 11.50 -15.64
CA ILE A 233 -8.74 10.21 -16.17
C ILE A 233 -7.99 9.83 -17.46
N GLU A 234 -7.80 10.81 -18.36
CA GLU A 234 -7.14 10.56 -19.64
C GLU A 234 -5.70 10.08 -19.45
N ARG A 235 -4.93 10.75 -18.58
CA ARG A 235 -3.55 10.34 -18.31
C ARG A 235 -3.47 9.02 -17.56
N TYR A 236 -4.38 8.78 -16.62
CA TYR A 236 -4.48 7.48 -15.96
C TYR A 236 -4.78 6.35 -16.96
N ALA A 237 -5.71 6.59 -17.90
CA ALA A 237 -6.03 5.62 -18.96
C ALA A 237 -4.81 5.33 -19.87
N GLU A 238 -4.10 6.38 -20.30
CA GLU A 238 -2.95 6.25 -21.21
C GLU A 238 -1.69 5.69 -20.53
N GLN A 239 -1.40 6.11 -19.31
CA GLN A 239 -0.13 5.84 -18.64
C GLN A 239 -0.16 4.59 -17.77
N HIS A 240 -1.33 4.16 -17.30
CA HIS A 240 -1.44 2.99 -16.42
C HIS A 240 -2.56 2.02 -16.81
N SER A 241 -3.83 2.41 -16.75
CA SER A 241 -4.95 1.46 -16.85
C SER A 241 -4.99 0.73 -18.20
N GLY A 242 -4.78 1.43 -19.31
CA GLY A 242 -4.69 0.85 -20.64
C GLY A 242 -3.51 -0.10 -20.80
N PRO A 243 -2.27 0.35 -20.54
CA PRO A 243 -1.08 -0.52 -20.57
C PRO A 243 -1.17 -1.74 -19.64
N PHE A 244 -1.75 -1.58 -18.44
CA PHE A 244 -1.96 -2.70 -17.52
C PHE A 244 -2.88 -3.76 -18.14
N ARG A 245 -4.05 -3.34 -18.66
CA ARG A 245 -5.01 -4.26 -19.30
C ARG A 245 -4.43 -4.96 -20.52
N ALA A 246 -3.67 -4.23 -21.35
CA ALA A 246 -3.07 -4.75 -22.57
C ALA A 246 -1.93 -5.75 -22.29
N SER A 247 -1.29 -5.66 -21.13
CA SER A 247 -0.07 -6.43 -20.81
C SER A 247 -0.32 -7.71 -20.02
N PHE A 248 -1.56 -8.00 -19.67
CA PHE A 248 -1.91 -9.19 -18.89
C PHE A 248 -3.07 -9.96 -19.50
N LYS A 249 -3.03 -11.27 -19.32
CA LYS A 249 -4.12 -12.22 -19.62
C LYS A 249 -4.38 -13.10 -18.40
N ASP A 250 -5.38 -13.98 -18.50
CA ASP A 250 -5.74 -14.97 -17.49
C ASP A 250 -5.92 -14.34 -16.09
N ARG A 251 -6.59 -13.19 -16.03
CA ARG A 251 -6.81 -12.46 -14.79
C ARG A 251 -7.75 -13.24 -13.87
N ILE A 252 -7.26 -13.54 -12.66
CA ILE A 252 -8.05 -14.14 -11.57
C ILE A 252 -8.15 -13.09 -10.46
N SER A 253 -9.38 -12.76 -10.07
CA SER A 253 -9.65 -11.95 -8.89
C SER A 253 -9.71 -12.84 -7.66
N ASN A 254 -8.71 -12.76 -6.78
CA ASN A 254 -8.65 -13.55 -5.55
C ASN A 254 -9.38 -12.88 -4.38
N GLY A 255 -9.86 -11.64 -4.57
CA GLY A 255 -10.59 -10.87 -3.57
C GLY A 255 -9.69 -10.10 -2.61
N HIS A 256 -10.29 -9.70 -1.49
CA HIS A 256 -9.64 -8.91 -0.46
C HIS A 256 -9.71 -9.62 0.89
N LEU A 257 -8.76 -9.35 1.80
CA LEU A 257 -8.80 -9.79 3.19
C LEU A 257 -9.47 -8.75 4.09
N CYS A 258 -9.30 -7.48 3.75
CA CYS A 258 -9.98 -6.38 4.44
C CYS A 258 -10.43 -5.33 3.44
N LYS A 259 -11.61 -4.78 3.67
CA LYS A 259 -12.17 -3.60 2.99
C LYS A 259 -12.98 -2.80 3.99
N LEU A 260 -12.66 -1.52 4.12
CA LEU A 260 -13.33 -0.62 5.07
C LEU A 260 -13.33 0.83 4.57
N ALA A 261 -14.12 1.66 5.22
CA ALA A 261 -14.11 3.10 5.02
C ALA A 261 -14.53 3.84 6.30
N GLU A 262 -14.03 5.06 6.46
CA GLU A 262 -14.43 6.03 7.48
C GLU A 262 -14.41 7.44 6.86
N GLY A 263 -15.46 8.23 7.07
CA GLY A 263 -15.56 9.54 6.45
C GLY A 263 -15.42 9.47 4.93
N HIS A 264 -14.58 10.30 4.36
CA HIS A 264 -14.32 10.34 2.92
C HIS A 264 -13.19 9.41 2.46
N PHE A 265 -12.62 8.62 3.35
CA PHE A 265 -11.50 7.73 3.07
C PHE A 265 -11.89 6.27 3.23
N GLY A 266 -11.26 5.42 2.44
CA GLY A 266 -11.43 3.98 2.55
C GLY A 266 -10.39 3.24 1.73
N GLY A 267 -10.38 1.92 1.87
CA GLY A 267 -9.42 1.11 1.14
C GLY A 267 -9.59 -0.38 1.40
N PHE A 268 -8.71 -1.12 0.79
CA PHE A 268 -8.67 -2.57 0.91
C PHE A 268 -7.26 -3.11 0.72
N PHE A 269 -7.05 -4.36 1.15
CA PHE A 269 -5.88 -5.14 0.76
C PHE A 269 -6.25 -6.60 0.49
N GLY A 270 -5.40 -7.27 -0.27
CA GLY A 270 -5.48 -8.72 -0.50
C GLY A 270 -4.09 -9.36 -0.45
N TRP A 271 -4.07 -10.70 -0.36
CA TRP A 271 -2.84 -11.46 -0.19
C TRP A 271 -2.92 -12.85 -0.84
N PRO A 272 -2.88 -12.91 -2.20
CA PRO A 272 -2.88 -11.82 -3.18
C PRO A 272 -4.29 -11.31 -3.51
N ASN A 273 -4.37 -10.14 -4.17
CA ASN A 273 -5.62 -9.62 -4.75
C ASN A 273 -5.91 -10.25 -6.11
N LEU A 274 -4.86 -10.41 -6.91
CA LEU A 274 -4.93 -10.82 -8.31
C LEU A 274 -3.87 -11.90 -8.59
N THR A 275 -4.19 -12.78 -9.54
CA THR A 275 -3.21 -13.60 -10.25
C THR A 275 -3.29 -13.25 -11.73
N LEU A 276 -2.15 -12.95 -12.36
CA LEU A 276 -2.05 -12.39 -13.70
C LEU A 276 -0.92 -13.06 -14.49
N THR A 277 -1.12 -13.26 -15.79
CA THR A 277 -0.08 -13.77 -16.70
C THR A 277 0.43 -12.64 -17.58
N PRO A 278 1.71 -12.19 -17.44
CA PRO A 278 2.27 -11.14 -18.29
C PRO A 278 2.38 -11.59 -19.75
N THR A 279 1.91 -10.73 -20.66
CA THR A 279 2.05 -10.90 -22.11
C THR A 279 3.13 -10.01 -22.72
N GLY A 280 3.68 -9.07 -21.93
CA GLY A 280 4.75 -8.14 -22.27
C GLY A 280 4.35 -6.68 -22.27
N GLY A 281 5.33 -5.82 -22.09
CA GLY A 281 5.15 -4.37 -22.15
C GLY A 281 4.79 -3.66 -20.87
N PHE A 282 4.23 -4.35 -19.87
CA PHE A 282 3.97 -3.72 -18.57
C PHE A 282 5.27 -3.28 -17.90
N MET A 283 5.37 -2.01 -17.57
CA MET A 283 6.58 -1.37 -17.01
C MET A 283 7.84 -1.58 -17.88
N GLY A 284 7.71 -1.82 -19.19
CA GLY A 284 8.83 -2.17 -20.04
C GLY A 284 9.48 -3.52 -19.76
N MET A 285 8.84 -4.37 -18.96
CA MET A 285 9.35 -5.68 -18.56
C MET A 285 8.94 -6.79 -19.56
N PRO A 286 9.71 -7.90 -19.64
CA PRO A 286 9.47 -8.94 -20.64
C PRO A 286 8.19 -9.75 -20.36
N ALA A 287 7.63 -10.32 -21.42
CA ALA A 287 6.60 -11.34 -21.32
C ALA A 287 7.22 -12.66 -20.87
N THR A 288 6.79 -13.20 -19.74
CA THR A 288 7.24 -14.51 -19.27
C THR A 288 6.25 -15.62 -19.60
N GLY A 289 4.96 -15.26 -19.75
CA GLY A 289 3.88 -16.21 -19.94
C GLY A 289 3.58 -17.08 -18.71
N LYS A 290 4.15 -16.75 -17.55
CA LYS A 290 3.91 -17.46 -16.28
C LYS A 290 2.94 -16.67 -15.41
N PRO A 291 1.91 -17.29 -14.82
CA PRO A 291 1.07 -16.61 -13.86
C PRO A 291 1.88 -16.17 -12.63
N GLY A 292 1.52 -15.03 -12.07
CA GLY A 292 2.11 -14.49 -10.86
C GLY A 292 1.08 -13.79 -9.99
N ASP A 293 1.26 -13.91 -8.69
CA ASP A 293 0.39 -13.32 -7.68
C ASP A 293 0.79 -11.87 -7.42
N MET A 294 -0.21 -11.00 -7.41
CA MET A 294 -0.05 -9.58 -7.15
C MET A 294 -0.73 -9.20 -5.84
N ARG A 295 0.07 -8.75 -4.87
CA ARG A 295 -0.36 -8.28 -3.57
C ARG A 295 -0.51 -6.77 -3.63
N VAL A 296 -1.65 -6.25 -3.20
CA VAL A 296 -1.99 -4.83 -3.35
C VAL A 296 -2.66 -4.30 -2.09
N ILE A 297 -2.32 -3.07 -1.72
CA ILE A 297 -3.16 -2.18 -0.91
C ILE A 297 -3.60 -1.03 -1.79
N ASP A 298 -4.87 -0.67 -1.72
CA ASP A 298 -5.45 0.52 -2.31
C ASP A 298 -6.13 1.38 -1.24
N MET A 299 -5.79 2.66 -1.22
CA MET A 299 -6.46 3.69 -0.42
C MET A 299 -7.09 4.73 -1.34
N TYR A 300 -8.27 5.20 -0.95
CA TYR A 300 -9.07 6.13 -1.76
C TYR A 300 -9.56 7.30 -0.93
N ARG A 301 -9.68 8.47 -1.59
CA ARG A 301 -10.48 9.61 -1.12
C ARG A 301 -11.65 9.80 -2.05
N ARG A 302 -12.85 9.88 -1.46
CA ARG A 302 -14.08 10.23 -2.16
C ARG A 302 -14.32 11.73 -2.07
N GLU A 303 -14.85 12.29 -3.14
CA GLU A 303 -15.36 13.67 -3.20
C GLU A 303 -16.71 13.69 -3.93
N GLY A 304 -17.75 14.11 -3.23
CA GLY A 304 -19.12 13.96 -3.72
C GLY A 304 -19.51 12.48 -3.82
N ASP A 305 -19.86 12.04 -5.00
CA ASP A 305 -20.26 10.67 -5.34
C ASP A 305 -19.15 9.86 -6.05
N LYS A 306 -17.96 10.45 -6.28
CA LYS A 306 -16.87 9.83 -7.04
C LYS A 306 -15.56 9.79 -6.26
N LEU A 307 -14.68 8.90 -6.70
CA LEU A 307 -13.31 8.81 -6.19
C LEU A 307 -12.46 9.91 -6.84
N ALA A 308 -11.67 10.60 -6.02
CA ALA A 308 -10.85 11.73 -6.43
C ALA A 308 -9.35 11.44 -6.35
N GLU A 309 -8.92 10.64 -5.37
CA GLU A 309 -7.54 10.25 -5.21
C GLU A 309 -7.44 8.76 -4.86
N ASN A 310 -6.38 8.13 -5.37
CA ASN A 310 -6.04 6.75 -5.04
C ASN A 310 -4.54 6.62 -4.76
N TRP A 311 -4.19 6.02 -3.64
CA TRP A 311 -2.82 5.63 -3.29
C TRP A 311 -2.73 4.11 -3.36
N ILE A 312 -1.93 3.61 -4.29
CA ILE A 312 -1.75 2.17 -4.47
C ILE A 312 -0.36 1.72 -4.07
N PHE A 313 -0.28 0.54 -3.48
CA PHE A 313 0.93 -0.17 -3.11
C PHE A 313 0.88 -1.56 -3.75
N ILE A 314 1.79 -1.83 -4.66
CA ILE A 314 1.90 -3.11 -5.36
C ILE A 314 3.22 -3.76 -5.00
N ASP A 315 3.20 -5.02 -4.56
CA ASP A 315 4.43 -5.79 -4.30
C ASP A 315 5.11 -6.21 -5.60
N LEU A 316 5.67 -5.21 -6.30
CA LEU A 316 6.34 -5.40 -7.58
C LEU A 316 7.59 -6.27 -7.47
N LEU A 317 8.29 -6.22 -6.33
CA LEU A 317 9.45 -7.07 -6.08
C LEU A 317 9.05 -8.54 -6.04
N HIS A 318 7.96 -8.87 -5.34
CA HIS A 318 7.39 -10.21 -5.29
C HIS A 318 6.90 -10.67 -6.67
N PHE A 319 6.12 -9.82 -7.34
CA PHE A 319 5.55 -10.15 -8.64
C PHE A 319 6.65 -10.47 -9.67
N TRP A 320 7.65 -9.60 -9.81
CA TRP A 320 8.73 -9.82 -10.79
C TRP A 320 9.67 -10.94 -10.41
N LYS A 321 9.87 -11.22 -9.12
CA LYS A 321 10.63 -12.40 -8.68
C LYS A 321 9.97 -13.70 -9.13
N GLN A 322 8.65 -13.81 -9.05
CA GLN A 322 7.90 -14.95 -9.61
C GLN A 322 8.09 -15.09 -11.12
N GLN A 323 8.35 -13.97 -11.80
CA GLN A 323 8.64 -13.94 -13.22
C GLN A 323 10.12 -14.24 -13.55
N GLY A 324 10.94 -14.55 -12.55
CA GLY A 324 12.37 -14.83 -12.72
C GLY A 324 13.26 -13.58 -12.75
N VAL A 325 12.73 -12.42 -12.33
CA VAL A 325 13.49 -11.16 -12.25
C VAL A 325 13.59 -10.72 -10.79
N ASP A 326 14.68 -11.10 -10.12
CA ASP A 326 14.97 -10.67 -8.74
C ASP A 326 15.62 -9.29 -8.75
N ILE A 327 14.84 -8.26 -8.45
CA ILE A 327 15.30 -6.86 -8.48
C ILE A 327 16.30 -6.60 -7.35
N LEU A 328 16.08 -7.18 -6.16
CA LEU A 328 17.00 -7.01 -5.01
C LEU A 328 18.36 -7.63 -5.30
N GLU A 329 18.39 -8.85 -5.85
CA GLU A 329 19.63 -9.52 -6.23
C GLU A 329 20.40 -8.73 -7.30
N ARG A 330 19.70 -8.21 -8.31
CA ARG A 330 20.33 -7.40 -9.38
C ARG A 330 20.99 -6.14 -8.83
N ILE A 331 20.39 -5.49 -7.84
CA ILE A 331 20.94 -4.29 -7.22
C ILE A 331 22.13 -4.64 -6.32
N ALA A 332 22.05 -5.72 -5.56
CA ALA A 332 23.16 -6.20 -4.73
C ALA A 332 24.40 -6.57 -5.56
N GLN A 333 24.20 -7.12 -6.78
CA GLN A 333 25.30 -7.46 -7.70
C GLN A 333 25.92 -6.26 -8.41
N ASN A 334 25.21 -5.12 -8.47
CA ASN A 334 25.67 -3.88 -9.11
C ASN A 334 25.56 -2.70 -8.13
N PRO A 335 26.28 -2.76 -7.00
CA PRO A 335 26.30 -1.64 -6.07
C PRO A 335 26.92 -0.42 -6.78
N ARG A 336 26.43 0.77 -6.46
CA ARG A 336 27.05 2.00 -6.96
C ARG A 336 28.51 2.06 -6.57
N ASN A 337 29.37 2.32 -7.55
CA ASN A 337 30.73 2.77 -7.33
C ASN A 337 30.75 4.17 -6.74
#